data_071beab79a72b4bcef27916ad2179eef
#
_entry.id   071beab79a72b4bcef27916ad2179eef
#
_cell.length_a   1.000
_cell.length_b   1.000
_cell.length_c   1.000
_cell.angle_alpha   90.00
_cell.angle_beta   90.00
_cell.angle_gamma   90.00
#
_symmetry.space_group_name_H-M   'P 1'
#
loop_
_entity.id
_entity.type
_entity.pdbx_description
1 polymer ?
#
loop_
_entity_poly.entity_id
_entity_poly.type
_entity_poly.pdbx_seq_one_letter_code
_entity_poly.pdbx_strand_id
1 'polypeptide(L)'
;MAMLQLVLDLFGVAPAAPAFEPKAPPAREEQAPAAPQLIADEPAVALGDALMPAHFAHPRANRAIDFAHARVHYEFQRGQRRTIGFSVGPDGLAVRAPRWTPLHEVEAALREKERWIVAKLGEARERHARIESNRIDWKEGATLPFLGQPVTLVLDPRQQHGRGGAVLAEGDGAGVLHIGLPHTATPEQLRDVAQAWLMRQARRVFIARLDHFAPQLDVRWQKLSLSSAGTRWGSASADGSIRLNWRLIHFREPIIDYVVVHELAHLREMNHSPRFWQHVENVLPDYAERRGALKDEAVPRW
;
A
#
# COMPACT_ATOMS: atom_id res chain seq x y z
N MET A 1 27.10 0.80 -3.88
CA MET A 1 26.34 -0.47 -3.95
C MET A 1 25.42 -0.74 -2.74
N ALA A 2 25.53 -0.03 -1.62
CA ALA A 2 24.67 -0.24 -0.43
C ALA A 2 23.27 0.38 -0.51
N MET A 3 22.98 1.26 -1.48
CA MET A 3 21.69 1.96 -1.59
C MET A 3 20.55 1.15 -2.23
N LEU A 4 20.85 0.07 -2.94
CA LEU A 4 19.82 -0.71 -3.67
C LEU A 4 19.09 -1.74 -2.79
N GLN A 5 19.69 -2.13 -1.67
CA GLN A 5 19.17 -3.17 -0.77
C GLN A 5 18.13 -2.64 0.23
N LEU A 6 18.20 -1.35 0.58
CA LEU A 6 17.26 -0.71 1.53
C LEU A 6 15.81 -0.58 1.02
N VAL A 7 15.60 -0.68 -0.29
CA VAL A 7 14.28 -0.47 -0.93
C VAL A 7 13.37 -1.69 -0.82
N LEU A 8 13.94 -2.88 -0.74
CA LEU A 8 13.19 -4.15 -0.65
C LEU A 8 12.77 -4.50 0.80
N ASP A 9 13.41 -3.90 1.79
CA ASP A 9 13.31 -4.33 3.19
C ASP A 9 12.16 -3.69 3.98
N LEU A 10 11.53 -2.61 3.51
CA LEU A 10 10.32 -2.09 4.18
C LEU A 10 9.20 -3.14 4.22
N PHE A 11 9.27 -4.12 3.31
CA PHE A 11 8.37 -5.27 3.21
C PHE A 11 9.07 -6.63 3.43
N GLY A 12 10.35 -6.64 3.83
CA GLY A 12 11.10 -7.85 4.17
C GLY A 12 10.47 -8.61 5.35
N VAL A 13 10.67 -9.93 5.39
CA VAL A 13 10.19 -10.82 6.45
C VAL A 13 10.89 -10.45 7.75
N ALA A 14 10.14 -10.02 8.77
CA ALA A 14 10.67 -9.94 10.13
C ALA A 14 11.07 -11.34 10.59
N PRO A 15 12.18 -11.52 11.32
CA PRO A 15 12.46 -12.79 11.96
C PRO A 15 11.29 -13.13 12.90
N ALA A 16 10.84 -14.39 12.85
CA ALA A 16 9.79 -14.91 13.73
C ALA A 16 10.20 -14.65 15.19
N ALA A 17 9.33 -14.01 15.96
CA ALA A 17 9.51 -13.86 17.38
C ALA A 17 9.56 -15.26 18.02
N PRO A 18 10.38 -15.47 19.07
CA PRO A 18 10.39 -16.76 19.78
C PRO A 18 8.98 -17.02 20.34
N ALA A 19 8.49 -18.24 20.10
CA ALA A 19 7.19 -18.70 20.56
C ALA A 19 7.12 -18.59 22.11
N PHE A 20 6.25 -17.72 22.59
CA PHE A 20 5.86 -17.68 23.99
C PHE A 20 4.78 -18.73 24.17
N GLU A 21 5.03 -19.73 25.02
CA GLU A 21 4.00 -20.69 25.43
C GLU A 21 2.90 -19.96 26.22
N PRO A 22 1.63 -20.05 25.85
CA PRO A 22 0.56 -19.39 26.58
C PRO A 22 0.25 -20.17 27.85
N LYS A 23 0.41 -19.52 29.01
CA LYS A 23 -0.12 -19.99 30.29
C LYS A 23 -1.65 -19.97 30.22
N ALA A 24 -2.27 -21.10 30.48
CA ALA A 24 -3.72 -21.29 30.42
C ALA A 24 -4.48 -20.27 31.29
N PRO A 25 -5.52 -19.60 30.78
CA PRO A 25 -6.38 -18.72 31.58
C PRO A 25 -7.35 -19.52 32.44
N PRO A 26 -7.80 -18.97 33.58
CA PRO A 26 -8.80 -19.62 34.43
C PRO A 26 -10.16 -19.71 33.73
N ALA A 27 -10.89 -20.80 34.05
CA ALA A 27 -12.21 -21.09 33.51
C ALA A 27 -13.18 -19.92 33.61
N ARG A 28 -13.76 -19.54 32.49
CA ARG A 28 -14.82 -18.52 32.39
C ARG A 28 -16.17 -19.24 32.35
N GLU A 29 -17.09 -18.76 33.16
CA GLU A 29 -18.49 -19.22 33.20
C GLU A 29 -19.13 -19.11 31.82
N GLU A 30 -19.85 -20.17 31.48
CA GLU A 30 -20.56 -20.37 30.21
C GLU A 30 -21.78 -19.43 30.14
N GLN A 31 -21.65 -18.33 29.37
CA GLN A 31 -22.81 -17.52 28.96
C GLN A 31 -23.44 -18.14 27.72
N ALA A 32 -24.76 -18.33 27.75
CA ALA A 32 -25.55 -18.87 26.67
C ALA A 32 -25.32 -18.13 25.34
N PRO A 33 -25.33 -18.83 24.17
CA PRO A 33 -25.05 -18.25 22.88
C PRO A 33 -26.12 -17.21 22.51
N ALA A 34 -25.70 -15.97 22.23
CA ALA A 34 -26.54 -14.95 21.61
C ALA A 34 -27.01 -15.43 20.23
N ALA A 35 -28.26 -15.18 19.89
CA ALA A 35 -28.83 -15.51 18.59
C ALA A 35 -27.99 -14.94 17.45
N PRO A 36 -27.84 -15.66 16.32
CA PRO A 36 -27.05 -15.21 15.20
C PRO A 36 -27.62 -13.92 14.64
N GLN A 37 -26.83 -12.85 14.68
CA GLN A 37 -27.12 -11.62 13.94
C GLN A 37 -26.99 -11.94 12.45
N LEU A 38 -28.08 -11.74 11.70
CA LEU A 38 -28.07 -11.79 10.24
C LEU A 38 -27.03 -10.80 9.72
N ILE A 39 -25.95 -11.33 9.14
CA ILE A 39 -24.95 -10.55 8.41
C ILE A 39 -25.71 -9.94 7.22
N ALA A 40 -25.60 -8.63 7.01
CA ALA A 40 -26.21 -7.95 5.88
C ALA A 40 -25.80 -8.63 4.58
N ASP A 41 -26.78 -8.93 3.71
CA ASP A 41 -26.59 -9.59 2.42
C ASP A 41 -25.53 -8.87 1.59
N GLU A 42 -24.39 -9.54 1.38
CA GLU A 42 -23.58 -9.27 0.20
C GLU A 42 -24.44 -9.59 -1.04
N PRO A 43 -24.36 -8.78 -2.12
CA PRO A 43 -25.16 -9.04 -3.32
C PRO A 43 -24.92 -10.46 -3.80
N ALA A 44 -25.99 -11.27 -3.84
CA ALA A 44 -25.91 -12.66 -4.24
C ALA A 44 -25.34 -12.79 -5.65
N VAL A 45 -24.13 -13.33 -5.76
CA VAL A 45 -23.53 -13.69 -7.06
C VAL A 45 -24.36 -14.84 -7.65
N ALA A 46 -24.79 -14.72 -8.89
CA ALA A 46 -25.52 -15.79 -9.55
C ALA A 46 -24.72 -17.09 -9.51
N LEU A 47 -25.36 -18.22 -9.17
CA LEU A 47 -24.69 -19.52 -8.99
C LEU A 47 -23.87 -19.92 -10.23
N GLY A 48 -24.29 -19.50 -11.43
CA GLY A 48 -23.56 -19.69 -12.69
C GLY A 48 -22.21 -18.99 -12.72
N ASP A 49 -22.11 -17.78 -12.18
CA ASP A 49 -20.87 -17.00 -12.14
C ASP A 49 -19.92 -17.52 -11.05
N ALA A 50 -20.46 -18.09 -9.97
CA ALA A 50 -19.68 -18.72 -8.91
C ALA A 50 -19.05 -20.06 -9.33
N LEU A 51 -19.62 -20.73 -10.36
CA LEU A 51 -19.14 -22.01 -10.89
C LEU A 51 -18.22 -21.87 -12.11
N MET A 52 -18.09 -20.66 -12.70
CA MET A 52 -17.16 -20.44 -13.81
C MET A 52 -15.71 -20.43 -13.32
N PRO A 53 -14.81 -21.16 -14.00
CA PRO A 53 -13.39 -21.11 -13.64
C PRO A 53 -12.86 -19.68 -13.74
N ALA A 54 -12.11 -19.25 -12.75
CA ALA A 54 -11.50 -17.92 -12.75
C ALA A 54 -10.65 -17.74 -14.01
N HIS A 55 -10.85 -16.65 -14.74
CA HIS A 55 -10.12 -16.34 -15.97
C HIS A 55 -9.10 -15.22 -15.73
N PHE A 56 -7.82 -15.52 -16.00
CA PHE A 56 -6.73 -14.56 -15.91
C PHE A 56 -6.05 -14.42 -17.28
N ALA A 57 -5.82 -13.19 -17.73
CA ALA A 57 -5.20 -12.93 -19.02
C ALA A 57 -4.06 -11.91 -18.88
N HIS A 58 -2.87 -12.29 -19.37
CA HIS A 58 -1.75 -11.37 -19.53
C HIS A 58 -1.89 -10.63 -20.89
N PRO A 59 -1.67 -9.30 -20.98
CA PRO A 59 -1.83 -8.53 -22.22
C PRO A 59 -0.96 -9.05 -23.38
N ARG A 60 0.20 -9.62 -23.06
CA ARG A 60 1.12 -10.23 -24.02
C ARG A 60 1.10 -11.76 -23.96
N ALA A 61 -0.04 -12.34 -23.59
CA ALA A 61 -0.17 -13.78 -23.50
C ALA A 61 0.06 -14.42 -24.87
N ASN A 62 0.90 -15.44 -24.90
CA ASN A 62 1.18 -16.27 -26.07
C ASN A 62 0.96 -17.76 -25.78
N ARG A 63 0.54 -18.10 -24.56
CA ARG A 63 0.21 -19.45 -24.08
C ARG A 63 -0.96 -19.40 -23.10
N ALA A 64 -1.63 -20.53 -22.95
CA ALA A 64 -2.68 -20.73 -21.95
C ALA A 64 -2.50 -22.09 -21.27
N ILE A 65 -2.95 -22.16 -20.02
CA ILE A 65 -3.03 -23.40 -19.25
C ILE A 65 -4.35 -23.43 -18.50
N ASP A 66 -4.98 -24.61 -18.50
CA ASP A 66 -6.18 -24.89 -17.72
C ASP A 66 -5.77 -25.56 -16.42
N PHE A 67 -6.14 -24.94 -15.30
CA PHE A 67 -6.07 -25.45 -13.94
C PHE A 67 -7.44 -25.95 -13.50
N ALA A 68 -7.51 -26.61 -12.33
CA ALA A 68 -8.76 -27.21 -11.83
C ALA A 68 -9.89 -26.16 -11.69
N HIS A 69 -9.56 -24.92 -11.27
CA HIS A 69 -10.53 -23.85 -11.00
C HIS A 69 -10.20 -22.52 -11.71
N ALA A 70 -9.25 -22.53 -12.63
CA ALA A 70 -8.86 -21.29 -13.32
C ALA A 70 -8.28 -21.59 -14.71
N ARG A 71 -8.57 -20.72 -15.66
CA ARG A 71 -7.88 -20.66 -16.95
C ARG A 71 -6.93 -19.46 -16.96
N VAL A 72 -5.64 -19.70 -17.23
CA VAL A 72 -4.61 -18.67 -17.18
C VAL A 72 -3.93 -18.52 -18.53
N HIS A 73 -4.10 -17.35 -19.15
CA HIS A 73 -3.34 -16.92 -20.31
C HIS A 73 -2.09 -16.20 -19.83
N TYR A 74 -0.90 -16.66 -20.24
CA TYR A 74 0.37 -16.17 -19.71
C TYR A 74 1.36 -15.81 -20.83
N GLU A 75 2.29 -14.90 -20.51
CA GLU A 75 3.44 -14.59 -21.35
C GLU A 75 4.51 -15.64 -21.13
N PHE A 76 4.90 -16.38 -22.20
CA PHE A 76 5.98 -17.33 -22.16
C PHE A 76 7.18 -16.84 -22.95
N GLN A 77 8.35 -16.80 -22.32
CA GLN A 77 9.61 -16.40 -22.93
C GLN A 77 10.70 -17.43 -22.69
N ARG A 78 11.50 -17.72 -23.72
CA ARG A 78 12.73 -18.53 -23.61
C ARG A 78 13.94 -17.63 -23.52
N GLY A 79 14.89 -17.96 -22.63
CA GLY A 79 16.08 -17.13 -22.39
C GLY A 79 17.30 -17.92 -21.98
N GLN A 80 18.41 -17.20 -21.77
CA GLN A 80 19.66 -17.75 -21.21
C GLN A 80 19.51 -17.88 -19.69
N ARG A 81 18.75 -18.88 -19.23
CA ARG A 81 18.51 -19.19 -17.83
C ARG A 81 18.86 -20.65 -17.56
N ARG A 82 19.06 -20.98 -16.30
CA ARG A 82 19.29 -22.37 -15.85
C ARG A 82 18.02 -23.03 -15.29
N THR A 83 17.00 -22.25 -14.92
CA THR A 83 15.77 -22.73 -14.27
C THR A 83 14.54 -22.09 -14.86
N ILE A 84 13.38 -22.78 -14.74
CA ILE A 84 12.06 -22.21 -15.00
C ILE A 84 11.74 -21.21 -13.89
N GLY A 85 11.24 -20.03 -14.24
CA GLY A 85 10.82 -19.00 -13.28
C GLY A 85 9.45 -18.48 -13.59
N PHE A 86 8.68 -18.27 -12.53
CA PHE A 86 7.34 -17.70 -12.56
C PHE A 86 7.36 -16.33 -11.91
N SER A 87 6.70 -15.36 -12.51
CA SER A 87 6.48 -14.04 -11.91
C SER A 87 5.03 -13.61 -12.15
N VAL A 88 4.37 -13.16 -11.11
CA VAL A 88 3.04 -12.55 -11.19
C VAL A 88 3.20 -11.06 -10.92
N GLY A 89 2.77 -10.26 -11.89
CA GLY A 89 2.80 -8.80 -11.84
C GLY A 89 1.42 -8.19 -12.08
N PRO A 90 1.36 -6.87 -12.24
CA PRO A 90 0.11 -6.16 -12.59
C PRO A 90 -0.52 -6.69 -13.89
N ASP A 91 0.31 -7.10 -14.84
CA ASP A 91 -0.12 -7.60 -16.14
C ASP A 91 -0.54 -9.09 -16.12
N GLY A 92 -0.30 -9.81 -15.01
CA GLY A 92 -0.61 -11.22 -14.89
C GLY A 92 0.62 -12.12 -14.77
N LEU A 93 0.51 -13.38 -15.24
CA LEU A 93 1.56 -14.39 -15.15
C LEU A 93 2.54 -14.28 -16.32
N ALA A 94 3.83 -14.15 -16.00
CA ALA A 94 4.94 -14.30 -16.94
C ALA A 94 5.80 -15.51 -16.56
N VAL A 95 6.09 -16.35 -17.54
CA VAL A 95 6.87 -17.59 -17.41
C VAL A 95 8.12 -17.49 -18.27
N ARG A 96 9.27 -17.73 -17.66
CA ARG A 96 10.55 -17.72 -18.36
C ARG A 96 11.26 -19.07 -18.15
N ALA A 97 11.71 -19.69 -19.25
CA ALA A 97 12.39 -20.98 -19.22
C ALA A 97 13.71 -20.96 -20.01
N PRO A 98 14.63 -21.90 -19.73
CA PRO A 98 15.79 -22.15 -20.56
C PRO A 98 15.39 -22.49 -22.01
N ARG A 99 16.27 -22.18 -22.96
CA ARG A 99 16.00 -22.45 -24.39
C ARG A 99 15.76 -23.92 -24.71
N TRP A 100 16.39 -24.82 -23.97
CA TRP A 100 16.34 -26.27 -24.16
C TRP A 100 15.19 -26.96 -23.43
N THR A 101 14.50 -26.27 -22.50
CA THR A 101 13.43 -26.89 -21.69
C THR A 101 12.23 -27.24 -22.58
N PRO A 102 11.77 -28.49 -22.63
CA PRO A 102 10.58 -28.89 -23.33
C PRO A 102 9.33 -28.23 -22.74
N LEU A 103 8.31 -27.97 -23.59
CA LEU A 103 7.10 -27.27 -23.13
C LEU A 103 6.33 -28.06 -22.06
N HIS A 104 6.27 -29.40 -22.17
CA HIS A 104 5.58 -30.24 -21.22
C HIS A 104 6.18 -30.17 -19.80
N GLU A 105 7.51 -29.95 -19.68
CA GLU A 105 8.15 -29.72 -18.39
C GLU A 105 7.75 -28.37 -17.80
N VAL A 106 7.61 -27.33 -18.64
CA VAL A 106 7.10 -26.02 -18.21
C VAL A 106 5.67 -26.12 -17.71
N GLU A 107 4.80 -26.88 -18.44
CA GLU A 107 3.42 -27.10 -18.05
C GLU A 107 3.31 -27.95 -16.77
N ALA A 108 4.16 -28.95 -16.60
CA ALA A 108 4.23 -29.75 -15.37
C ALA A 108 4.61 -28.86 -14.16
N ALA A 109 5.62 -27.98 -14.31
CA ALA A 109 6.02 -27.05 -13.29
C ALA A 109 4.94 -26.00 -12.97
N LEU A 110 4.15 -25.57 -13.97
CA LEU A 110 3.00 -24.71 -13.76
C LEU A 110 1.90 -25.39 -12.94
N ARG A 111 1.59 -26.68 -13.24
CA ARG A 111 0.61 -27.46 -12.47
C ARG A 111 1.08 -27.70 -11.03
N GLU A 112 2.38 -27.97 -10.81
CA GLU A 112 2.94 -28.08 -9.47
C GLU A 112 2.73 -26.81 -8.63
N LYS A 113 2.82 -25.65 -9.27
CA LYS A 113 2.68 -24.32 -8.62
C LYS A 113 1.27 -23.73 -8.75
N GLU A 114 0.27 -24.49 -9.22
CA GLU A 114 -1.09 -24.00 -9.49
C GLU A 114 -1.66 -23.17 -8.36
N ARG A 115 -1.68 -23.69 -7.12
CA ARG A 115 -2.24 -23.01 -5.94
C ARG A 115 -1.58 -21.66 -5.70
N TRP A 116 -0.27 -21.61 -5.79
CA TRP A 116 0.50 -20.38 -5.62
C TRP A 116 0.20 -19.37 -6.74
N ILE A 117 0.17 -19.83 -7.99
CA ILE A 117 -0.10 -18.97 -9.15
C ILE A 117 -1.50 -18.37 -9.05
N VAL A 118 -2.53 -19.17 -8.81
CA VAL A 118 -3.91 -18.70 -8.73
C VAL A 118 -4.10 -17.73 -7.56
N ALA A 119 -3.54 -18.03 -6.39
CA ALA A 119 -3.58 -17.13 -5.24
C ALA A 119 -2.92 -15.78 -5.56
N LYS A 120 -1.73 -15.79 -6.20
CA LYS A 120 -1.02 -14.56 -6.56
C LYS A 120 -1.73 -13.75 -7.67
N LEU A 121 -2.39 -14.41 -8.60
CA LEU A 121 -3.21 -13.74 -9.62
C LEU A 121 -4.47 -13.11 -8.99
N GLY A 122 -5.10 -13.79 -8.04
CA GLY A 122 -6.21 -13.25 -7.24
C GLY A 122 -5.78 -11.99 -6.47
N GLU A 123 -4.70 -12.06 -5.69
CA GLU A 123 -4.13 -10.91 -4.97
C GLU A 123 -3.79 -9.73 -5.92
N ALA A 124 -3.22 -10.03 -7.10
CA ALA A 124 -2.87 -9.01 -8.08
C ALA A 124 -4.12 -8.34 -8.67
N ARG A 125 -5.18 -9.11 -8.95
CA ARG A 125 -6.47 -8.62 -9.45
C ARG A 125 -7.18 -7.75 -8.42
N GLU A 126 -7.25 -8.19 -7.16
CA GLU A 126 -7.83 -7.40 -6.07
C GLU A 126 -7.06 -6.11 -5.82
N ARG A 127 -5.72 -6.17 -5.86
CA ARG A 127 -4.88 -4.98 -5.75
C ARG A 127 -5.14 -4.02 -6.91
N HIS A 128 -5.26 -4.52 -8.14
CA HIS A 128 -5.57 -3.71 -9.30
C HIS A 128 -6.95 -3.05 -9.18
N ALA A 129 -7.98 -3.82 -8.78
CA ALA A 129 -9.32 -3.29 -8.54
C ALA A 129 -9.32 -2.20 -7.46
N ARG A 130 -8.60 -2.41 -6.34
CA ARG A 130 -8.43 -1.38 -5.29
C ARG A 130 -7.72 -0.12 -5.80
N ILE A 131 -6.72 -0.26 -6.65
CA ILE A 131 -6.02 0.88 -7.25
C ILE A 131 -6.93 1.66 -8.21
N GLU A 132 -7.73 0.97 -9.03
CA GLU A 132 -8.67 1.62 -9.94
C GLU A 132 -9.84 2.28 -9.18
N SER A 133 -10.37 1.65 -8.13
CA SER A 133 -11.40 2.24 -7.28
C SER A 133 -10.92 3.49 -6.53
N ASN A 134 -9.60 3.59 -6.30
CA ASN A 134 -8.96 4.75 -5.66
C ASN A 134 -8.49 5.81 -6.67
N ARG A 135 -8.85 5.68 -7.96
CA ARG A 135 -8.55 6.72 -8.94
C ARG A 135 -9.42 7.94 -8.68
N ILE A 136 -8.77 9.10 -8.50
CA ILE A 136 -9.48 10.37 -8.32
C ILE A 136 -9.96 10.85 -9.70
N ASP A 137 -11.26 11.02 -9.84
CA ASP A 137 -11.86 11.68 -11.01
C ASP A 137 -11.84 13.20 -10.76
N TRP A 138 -10.84 13.89 -11.31
CA TRP A 138 -10.56 15.31 -11.02
C TRP A 138 -11.65 16.24 -11.58
N LYS A 139 -12.70 16.43 -10.79
CA LYS A 139 -13.82 17.32 -11.05
C LYS A 139 -14.37 17.91 -9.75
N GLU A 140 -15.20 18.91 -9.83
CA GLU A 140 -15.96 19.40 -8.67
C GLU A 140 -16.80 18.29 -8.07
N GLY A 141 -16.82 18.18 -6.74
CA GLY A 141 -17.46 17.10 -5.99
C GLY A 141 -16.64 15.82 -5.89
N ALA A 142 -15.46 15.72 -6.52
CA ALA A 142 -14.57 14.57 -6.33
C ALA A 142 -14.09 14.46 -4.89
N THR A 143 -13.87 13.23 -4.42
CA THR A 143 -13.34 12.96 -3.09
C THR A 143 -11.91 12.44 -3.16
N LEU A 144 -11.11 12.79 -2.15
CA LEU A 144 -9.78 12.25 -1.94
C LEU A 144 -9.56 11.95 -0.44
N PRO A 145 -8.76 10.95 -0.09
CA PRO A 145 -8.40 10.69 1.31
C PRO A 145 -7.37 11.71 1.81
N PHE A 146 -7.62 12.26 2.99
CA PHE A 146 -6.70 13.08 3.74
C PHE A 146 -6.66 12.62 5.19
N LEU A 147 -5.50 12.19 5.68
CA LEU A 147 -5.33 11.55 6.99
C LEU A 147 -6.33 10.38 7.23
N GLY A 148 -6.61 9.61 6.17
CA GLY A 148 -7.54 8.49 6.20
C GLY A 148 -9.02 8.86 6.18
N GLN A 149 -9.36 10.15 6.13
CA GLN A 149 -10.73 10.64 6.04
C GLN A 149 -11.04 11.15 4.63
N PRO A 150 -12.28 10.93 4.11
CA PRO A 150 -12.67 11.47 2.82
C PRO A 150 -12.78 12.99 2.89
N VAL A 151 -12.24 13.68 1.90
CA VAL A 151 -12.35 15.14 1.72
C VAL A 151 -12.92 15.41 0.34
N THR A 152 -14.00 16.21 0.28
CA THR A 152 -14.67 16.60 -0.96
C THR A 152 -14.06 17.89 -1.53
N LEU A 153 -13.80 17.92 -2.83
CA LEU A 153 -13.27 19.08 -3.54
C LEU A 153 -14.43 20.00 -3.97
N VAL A 154 -14.35 21.28 -3.63
CA VAL A 154 -15.33 22.30 -4.04
C VAL A 154 -14.58 23.47 -4.68
N LEU A 155 -15.00 23.87 -5.88
CA LEU A 155 -14.49 25.04 -6.55
C LEU A 155 -15.14 26.29 -5.95
N ASP A 156 -14.33 27.23 -5.49
CA ASP A 156 -14.79 28.49 -4.91
C ASP A 156 -14.05 29.69 -5.50
N PRO A 157 -14.50 30.19 -6.66
CA PRO A 157 -13.84 31.30 -7.36
C PRO A 157 -13.80 32.61 -6.57
N ARG A 158 -14.69 32.77 -5.58
CA ARG A 158 -14.82 33.99 -4.78
C ARG A 158 -13.84 34.05 -3.61
N GLN A 159 -13.37 32.90 -3.16
CA GLN A 159 -12.41 32.83 -2.08
C GLN A 159 -10.98 32.94 -2.65
N GLN A 160 -10.36 34.08 -2.46
CA GLN A 160 -8.93 34.23 -2.70
C GLN A 160 -8.18 33.60 -1.54
N HIS A 161 -7.95 32.29 -1.63
CA HIS A 161 -7.22 31.51 -0.59
C HIS A 161 -5.70 31.80 -0.60
N GLY A 162 -5.32 33.06 -0.56
CA GLY A 162 -3.93 33.49 -0.44
C GLY A 162 -2.96 32.76 -1.40
N ARG A 163 -1.69 32.65 -1.03
CA ARG A 163 -0.68 31.89 -1.80
C ARG A 163 -0.91 30.38 -1.89
N GLY A 164 -1.92 29.85 -1.20
CA GLY A 164 -2.18 28.41 -1.09
C GLY A 164 -3.19 27.84 -2.07
N GLY A 165 -4.07 28.63 -2.64
CA GLY A 165 -5.07 28.20 -3.62
C GLY A 165 -6.15 27.26 -3.09
N ALA A 166 -6.03 26.71 -1.86
CA ALA A 166 -7.00 25.81 -1.26
C ALA A 166 -7.01 25.88 0.28
N VAL A 167 -8.20 25.74 0.88
CA VAL A 167 -8.44 25.74 2.33
C VAL A 167 -9.39 24.60 2.69
N LEU A 168 -9.00 23.81 3.70
CA LEU A 168 -9.87 22.77 4.28
C LEU A 168 -10.81 23.42 5.29
N ALA A 169 -12.11 23.26 5.09
CA ALA A 169 -13.13 23.52 6.09
C ALA A 169 -13.49 22.20 6.78
N GLU A 170 -13.40 22.18 8.10
CA GLU A 170 -13.86 21.07 8.92
C GLU A 170 -15.37 21.18 9.06
N GLY A 171 -16.10 20.14 8.66
CA GLY A 171 -17.56 20.00 8.82
C GLY A 171 -17.90 18.82 9.72
N ASP A 172 -19.17 18.67 10.07
CA ASP A 172 -19.68 17.52 10.83
C ASP A 172 -19.59 16.23 9.96
N GLY A 173 -18.39 15.63 9.87
CA GLY A 173 -18.15 14.39 9.14
C GLY A 173 -17.02 14.48 8.10
N ALA A 174 -17.35 14.52 6.80
CA ALA A 174 -16.35 14.65 5.74
C ALA A 174 -15.87 16.09 5.59
N GLY A 175 -14.53 16.31 5.54
CA GLY A 175 -13.96 17.63 5.28
C GLY A 175 -14.27 18.14 3.87
N VAL A 176 -14.33 19.46 3.71
CA VAL A 176 -14.49 20.11 2.39
C VAL A 176 -13.24 20.93 2.07
N LEU A 177 -12.61 20.62 0.95
CA LEU A 177 -11.47 21.38 0.43
C LEU A 177 -11.95 22.41 -0.60
N HIS A 178 -12.05 23.66 -0.16
CA HIS A 178 -12.34 24.78 -1.03
C HIS A 178 -11.12 25.15 -1.85
N ILE A 179 -11.28 25.18 -3.18
CA ILE A 179 -10.20 25.46 -4.14
C ILE A 179 -10.55 26.74 -4.89
N GLY A 180 -9.67 27.75 -4.82
CA GLY A 180 -9.83 29.06 -5.45
C GLY A 180 -9.61 29.03 -6.97
N LEU A 181 -10.34 28.15 -7.67
CA LEU A 181 -10.34 28.05 -9.13
C LEU A 181 -11.73 28.34 -9.71
N PRO A 182 -11.83 28.84 -10.96
CA PRO A 182 -13.12 29.00 -11.63
C PRO A 182 -13.76 27.63 -11.92
N HIS A 183 -15.10 27.57 -12.01
CA HIS A 183 -15.83 26.34 -12.36
C HIS A 183 -15.48 25.79 -13.76
N THR A 184 -14.79 26.58 -14.59
CA THR A 184 -14.26 26.15 -15.90
C THR A 184 -12.83 25.58 -15.81
N ALA A 185 -12.29 25.42 -14.60
CA ALA A 185 -10.94 24.88 -14.41
C ALA A 185 -10.83 23.46 -14.98
N THR A 186 -9.67 23.17 -15.59
CA THR A 186 -9.41 21.83 -16.12
C THR A 186 -9.10 20.83 -15.01
N PRO A 187 -9.30 19.52 -15.25
CA PRO A 187 -8.92 18.47 -14.30
C PRO A 187 -7.46 18.58 -13.84
N GLU A 188 -6.55 18.96 -14.73
CA GLU A 188 -5.12 19.12 -14.42
C GLU A 188 -4.89 20.29 -13.46
N GLN A 189 -5.56 21.43 -13.68
CA GLN A 189 -5.48 22.59 -12.78
C GLN A 189 -5.98 22.23 -11.38
N LEU A 190 -7.12 21.52 -11.29
CA LEU A 190 -7.69 21.07 -10.03
C LEU A 190 -6.73 20.14 -9.31
N ARG A 191 -6.19 19.14 -10.03
CA ARG A 191 -5.19 18.20 -9.50
C ARG A 191 -3.96 18.93 -8.96
N ASP A 192 -3.40 19.87 -9.73
CA ASP A 192 -2.14 20.54 -9.37
C ASP A 192 -2.31 21.42 -8.11
N VAL A 193 -3.45 22.10 -7.95
CA VAL A 193 -3.75 22.88 -6.73
C VAL A 193 -3.97 21.96 -5.54
N ALA A 194 -4.74 20.88 -5.70
CA ALA A 194 -4.96 19.88 -4.64
C ALA A 194 -3.64 19.22 -4.21
N GLN A 195 -2.80 18.83 -5.16
CA GLN A 195 -1.48 18.26 -4.88
C GLN A 195 -0.58 19.24 -4.12
N ALA A 196 -0.52 20.48 -4.56
CA ALA A 196 0.29 21.50 -3.88
C ALA A 196 -0.19 21.72 -2.43
N TRP A 197 -1.50 21.68 -2.19
CA TRP A 197 -2.06 21.77 -0.85
C TRP A 197 -1.68 20.54 -0.01
N LEU A 198 -1.87 19.33 -0.54
CA LEU A 198 -1.52 18.07 0.15
C LEU A 198 -0.04 17.99 0.50
N MET A 199 0.85 18.42 -0.41
CA MET A 199 2.30 18.46 -0.13
C MET A 199 2.64 19.41 1.02
N ARG A 200 1.95 20.57 1.13
CA ARG A 200 2.13 21.48 2.27
C ARG A 200 1.64 20.86 3.57
N GLN A 201 0.48 20.20 3.54
CA GLN A 201 -0.04 19.49 4.72
C GLN A 201 0.89 18.32 5.12
N ALA A 202 1.35 17.53 4.15
CA ALA A 202 2.29 16.44 4.38
C ALA A 202 3.56 16.96 5.09
N ARG A 203 4.14 18.06 4.61
CA ARG A 203 5.31 18.65 5.26
C ARG A 203 5.03 19.06 6.70
N ARG A 204 3.88 19.70 6.96
CA ARG A 204 3.49 20.15 8.30
C ARG A 204 3.28 18.97 9.25
N VAL A 205 2.51 17.96 8.81
CA VAL A 205 2.24 16.75 9.60
C VAL A 205 3.53 16.00 9.88
N PHE A 206 4.36 15.76 8.86
CA PHE A 206 5.59 14.97 9.02
C PHE A 206 6.60 15.66 9.94
N ILE A 207 6.74 16.98 9.89
CA ILE A 207 7.59 17.72 10.85
C ILE A 207 7.07 17.50 12.26
N ALA A 208 5.77 17.68 12.51
CA ALA A 208 5.19 17.48 13.83
C ALA A 208 5.40 16.04 14.35
N ARG A 209 5.26 15.02 13.47
CA ARG A 209 5.49 13.62 13.87
C ARG A 209 6.97 13.30 14.09
N LEU A 210 7.88 13.85 13.26
CA LEU A 210 9.33 13.72 13.47
C LEU A 210 9.76 14.34 14.82
N ASP A 211 9.28 15.55 15.12
CA ASP A 211 9.57 16.22 16.39
C ASP A 211 9.01 15.46 17.60
N HIS A 212 7.86 14.81 17.44
CA HIS A 212 7.22 14.00 18.47
C HIS A 212 8.01 12.72 18.79
N PHE A 213 8.48 12.00 17.76
CA PHE A 213 9.10 10.68 17.94
C PHE A 213 10.63 10.71 18.08
N ALA A 214 11.32 11.73 17.57
CA ALA A 214 12.78 11.80 17.65
C ALA A 214 13.32 11.74 19.07
N PRO A 215 12.74 12.45 20.08
CA PRO A 215 13.17 12.33 21.48
C PRO A 215 12.95 10.93 22.05
N GLN A 216 11.87 10.23 21.65
CA GLN A 216 11.56 8.88 22.16
C GLN A 216 12.56 7.84 21.68
N LEU A 217 13.18 8.07 20.51
CA LEU A 217 14.25 7.25 19.95
C LEU A 217 15.65 7.76 20.35
N ASP A 218 15.75 8.86 21.10
CA ASP A 218 17.01 9.51 21.45
C ASP A 218 17.86 9.82 20.21
N VAL A 219 17.22 10.40 19.18
CA VAL A 219 17.86 10.82 17.91
C VAL A 219 17.53 12.27 17.59
N ARG A 220 18.31 12.86 16.68
CA ARG A 220 18.07 14.20 16.14
C ARG A 220 18.05 14.12 14.62
N TRP A 221 16.92 14.49 14.02
CA TRP A 221 16.84 14.68 12.58
C TRP A 221 17.24 16.12 12.19
N GLN A 222 17.75 16.31 10.99
CA GLN A 222 18.29 17.59 10.52
C GLN A 222 17.45 18.22 9.42
N LYS A 223 16.97 17.42 8.49
CA LYS A 223 16.29 17.91 7.29
C LYS A 223 15.21 16.94 6.83
N LEU A 224 14.02 17.47 6.53
CA LEU A 224 12.96 16.74 5.84
C LEU A 224 12.89 17.13 4.36
N SER A 225 12.88 16.14 3.48
CA SER A 225 12.59 16.28 2.05
C SER A 225 11.36 15.45 1.69
N LEU A 226 10.48 15.99 0.85
CA LEU A 226 9.38 15.23 0.29
C LEU A 226 9.79 14.54 -1.01
N SER A 227 9.26 13.35 -1.28
CA SER A 227 9.48 12.59 -2.51
C SER A 227 8.15 12.15 -3.14
N SER A 228 8.22 11.83 -4.44
CA SER A 228 7.11 11.23 -5.21
C SER A 228 7.50 9.84 -5.73
N ALA A 229 8.51 9.18 -5.12
CA ALA A 229 9.03 7.89 -5.59
C ALA A 229 7.94 6.80 -5.51
N GLY A 230 7.75 6.06 -6.60
CA GLY A 230 6.77 4.95 -6.64
C GLY A 230 7.19 3.69 -5.89
N THR A 231 8.45 3.61 -5.41
CA THR A 231 9.06 2.38 -4.90
C THR A 231 9.35 2.39 -3.40
N ARG A 232 9.21 3.53 -2.72
CA ARG A 232 9.51 3.64 -1.29
C ARG A 232 8.68 4.71 -0.61
N TRP A 233 8.39 4.49 0.68
CA TRP A 233 7.67 5.43 1.53
C TRP A 233 8.59 6.42 2.23
N GLY A 234 9.81 6.01 2.54
CA GLY A 234 10.80 6.85 3.18
C GLY A 234 12.24 6.46 2.87
N SER A 235 13.18 7.23 3.38
CA SER A 235 14.59 6.90 3.51
C SER A 235 15.26 7.85 4.50
N ALA A 236 16.19 7.32 5.29
CA ALA A 236 17.04 8.09 6.20
C ALA A 236 18.52 8.00 5.80
N SER A 237 19.28 9.01 6.14
CA SER A 237 20.74 9.06 5.97
C SER A 237 21.40 9.36 7.31
N ALA A 238 22.64 8.88 7.49
CA ALA A 238 23.40 9.02 8.73
C ALA A 238 23.65 10.47 9.17
N ASP A 239 23.52 11.43 8.24
CA ASP A 239 23.62 12.87 8.52
C ASP A 239 22.34 13.47 9.15
N GLY A 240 21.33 12.64 9.45
CA GLY A 240 20.04 13.09 9.99
C GLY A 240 19.06 13.56 8.93
N SER A 241 19.38 13.43 7.64
CA SER A 241 18.45 13.77 6.55
C SER A 241 17.41 12.68 6.38
N ILE A 242 16.13 13.06 6.45
CA ILE A 242 14.97 12.16 6.26
C ILE A 242 14.22 12.59 5.00
N ARG A 243 13.83 11.60 4.22
CA ARG A 243 12.97 11.79 3.05
C ARG A 243 11.72 10.94 3.21
N LEU A 244 10.54 11.56 3.03
CA LEU A 244 9.25 10.88 3.13
C LEU A 244 8.44 11.10 1.84
N ASN A 245 7.69 10.09 1.45
CA ASN A 245 6.78 10.22 0.32
C ASN A 245 5.56 11.06 0.75
N TRP A 246 5.31 12.17 0.04
CA TRP A 246 4.20 13.05 0.39
C TRP A 246 2.84 12.34 0.35
N ARG A 247 2.68 11.27 -0.44
CA ARG A 247 1.44 10.49 -0.53
C ARG A 247 1.07 9.76 0.77
N LEU A 248 1.99 9.67 1.73
CA LEU A 248 1.65 9.19 3.08
C LEU A 248 0.54 10.00 3.73
N ILE A 249 0.31 11.25 3.31
CA ILE A 249 -0.75 12.11 3.82
C ILE A 249 -2.16 11.57 3.55
N HIS A 250 -2.31 10.62 2.63
CA HIS A 250 -3.57 9.95 2.37
C HIS A 250 -3.93 8.91 3.43
N PHE A 251 -2.94 8.37 4.13
CA PHE A 251 -3.13 7.36 5.17
C PHE A 251 -3.53 7.97 6.51
N ARG A 252 -4.11 7.14 7.37
CA ARG A 252 -4.36 7.46 8.78
C ARG A 252 -3.04 7.76 9.50
N GLU A 253 -3.11 8.63 10.50
CA GLU A 253 -1.93 9.06 11.26
C GLU A 253 -1.11 7.90 11.85
N PRO A 254 -1.69 6.80 12.39
CA PRO A 254 -0.89 5.67 12.87
C PRO A 254 0.02 5.03 11.82
N ILE A 255 -0.37 5.03 10.55
CA ILE A 255 0.46 4.52 9.45
C ILE A 255 1.60 5.49 9.14
N ILE A 256 1.33 6.79 9.16
CA ILE A 256 2.35 7.84 9.02
C ILE A 256 3.38 7.71 10.14
N ASP A 257 2.92 7.52 11.37
CA ASP A 257 3.77 7.32 12.55
C ASP A 257 4.72 6.15 12.40
N TYR A 258 4.21 5.02 11.91
CA TYR A 258 5.05 3.86 11.65
C TYR A 258 6.19 4.18 10.68
N VAL A 259 5.91 4.86 9.57
CA VAL A 259 6.97 5.22 8.61
C VAL A 259 7.93 6.24 9.20
N VAL A 260 7.44 7.23 9.95
CA VAL A 260 8.29 8.22 10.64
C VAL A 260 9.21 7.56 11.65
N VAL A 261 8.68 6.68 12.51
CA VAL A 261 9.49 5.95 13.52
C VAL A 261 10.48 5.02 12.84
N HIS A 262 10.09 4.35 11.76
CA HIS A 262 10.98 3.51 10.96
C HIS A 262 12.18 4.30 10.42
N GLU A 263 11.96 5.47 9.83
CA GLU A 263 13.04 6.30 9.29
C GLU A 263 13.90 6.92 10.40
N LEU A 264 13.31 7.30 11.55
CA LEU A 264 14.07 7.78 12.71
C LEU A 264 14.92 6.67 13.33
N ALA A 265 14.41 5.42 13.39
CA ALA A 265 15.17 4.28 13.90
C ALA A 265 16.43 4.01 13.08
N HIS A 266 16.44 4.32 11.77
CA HIS A 266 17.62 4.24 10.94
C HIS A 266 18.75 5.19 11.38
N LEU A 267 18.47 6.27 12.09
CA LEU A 267 19.51 7.13 12.64
C LEU A 267 20.28 6.46 13.80
N ARG A 268 19.74 5.37 14.39
CA ARG A 268 20.43 4.54 15.38
C ARG A 268 21.02 3.27 14.76
N GLU A 269 20.30 2.64 13.86
CA GLU A 269 20.66 1.35 13.26
C GLU A 269 20.31 1.36 11.76
N MET A 270 21.33 1.47 10.90
CA MET A 270 21.15 1.62 9.46
C MET A 270 20.65 0.35 8.74
N ASN A 271 20.71 -0.79 9.38
CA ASN A 271 20.23 -2.06 8.85
C ASN A 271 19.01 -2.55 9.65
N HIS A 272 18.19 -3.43 9.06
CA HIS A 272 17.00 -4.01 9.69
C HIS A 272 17.34 -5.22 10.58
N SER A 273 18.37 -5.09 11.42
CA SER A 273 18.75 -6.09 12.42
C SER A 273 17.66 -6.27 13.48
N PRO A 274 17.71 -7.32 14.33
CA PRO A 274 16.82 -7.43 15.49
C PRO A 274 16.84 -6.20 16.39
N ARG A 275 18.01 -5.54 16.50
CA ARG A 275 18.19 -4.31 17.29
C ARG A 275 17.41 -3.13 16.69
N PHE A 276 17.36 -3.02 15.36
CA PHE A 276 16.53 -2.04 14.66
C PHE A 276 15.05 -2.21 15.04
N TRP A 277 14.53 -3.43 14.92
CA TRP A 277 13.13 -3.71 15.24
C TRP A 277 12.81 -3.49 16.71
N GLN A 278 13.76 -3.77 17.61
CA GLN A 278 13.61 -3.46 19.04
C GLN A 278 13.43 -1.94 19.26
N HIS A 279 14.17 -1.08 18.55
CA HIS A 279 13.98 0.38 18.64
C HIS A 279 12.59 0.80 18.15
N VAL A 280 12.09 0.20 17.07
CA VAL A 280 10.75 0.48 16.55
C VAL A 280 9.67 0.02 17.53
N GLU A 281 9.78 -1.20 18.04
CA GLU A 281 8.82 -1.82 18.97
C GLU A 281 8.71 -1.08 20.29
N ASN A 282 9.83 -0.58 20.82
CA ASN A 282 9.84 0.19 22.08
C ASN A 282 9.01 1.48 21.97
N VAL A 283 8.89 2.07 20.80
CA VAL A 283 8.13 3.31 20.55
C VAL A 283 6.73 3.02 20.04
N LEU A 284 6.59 1.99 19.20
CA LEU A 284 5.33 1.54 18.59
C LEU A 284 5.18 0.03 18.80
N PRO A 285 4.62 -0.43 19.91
CA PRO A 285 4.45 -1.87 20.19
C PRO A 285 3.57 -2.59 19.15
N ASP A 286 2.67 -1.86 18.49
CA ASP A 286 1.76 -2.33 17.45
C ASP A 286 2.31 -2.12 16.01
N TYR A 287 3.62 -1.90 15.87
CA TYR A 287 4.24 -1.60 14.56
C TYR A 287 3.96 -2.65 13.48
N ALA A 288 3.82 -3.93 13.88
CA ALA A 288 3.57 -5.02 12.94
C ALA A 288 2.19 -4.90 12.27
N GLU A 289 1.15 -4.49 13.01
CA GLU A 289 -0.19 -4.21 12.50
C GLU A 289 -0.17 -2.99 11.56
N ARG A 290 0.45 -1.89 11.97
CA ARG A 290 0.58 -0.66 11.16
C ARG A 290 1.33 -0.92 9.86
N ARG A 291 2.37 -1.76 9.91
CA ARG A 291 3.12 -2.22 8.73
C ARG A 291 2.26 -3.06 7.79
N GLY A 292 1.40 -3.93 8.33
CA GLY A 292 0.41 -4.68 7.57
C GLY A 292 -0.55 -3.75 6.84
N ALA A 293 -1.16 -2.80 7.57
CA ALA A 293 -2.07 -1.81 7.02
C ALA A 293 -1.43 -0.99 5.88
N LEU A 294 -0.16 -0.57 6.02
CA LEU A 294 0.57 0.14 4.95
C LEU A 294 0.70 -0.67 3.66
N LYS A 295 0.75 -2.01 3.74
CA LYS A 295 0.79 -2.89 2.57
C LYS A 295 -0.57 -3.05 1.90
N ASP A 296 -1.63 -3.04 2.69
CA ASP A 296 -2.98 -3.37 2.26
C ASP A 296 -3.75 -2.14 1.77
N GLU A 297 -3.46 -0.96 2.32
CA GLU A 297 -4.09 0.29 1.90
C GLU A 297 -3.50 0.78 0.56
N ALA A 298 -4.38 1.07 -0.39
CA ALA A 298 -3.98 1.58 -1.71
C ALA A 298 -4.02 3.11 -1.73
N VAL A 299 -2.95 3.71 -2.25
CA VAL A 299 -2.87 5.17 -2.47
C VAL A 299 -3.59 5.55 -3.76
N PRO A 300 -4.31 6.69 -3.78
CA PRO A 300 -4.88 7.20 -5.01
C PRO A 300 -3.84 7.36 -6.13
N ARG A 301 -4.24 7.04 -7.37
CA ARG A 301 -3.44 7.35 -8.56
C ARG A 301 -3.67 8.80 -8.96
N TRP A 302 -2.56 9.44 -9.27
CA TRP A 302 -2.47 10.85 -9.64
C TRP A 302 -2.20 11.01 -11.13
#